data_eb2e21f6a1da375803759ebbbdc2cf0d
#
_entry.id   eb2e21f6a1da375803759ebbbdc2cf0d
#
_cell.length_a   1.000
_cell.length_b   1.000
_cell.length_c   1.000
_cell.angle_alpha   90.00
_cell.angle_beta   90.00
_cell.angle_gamma   90.00
#
_symmetry.space_group_name_H-M   'P 1'
#
loop_
_entity.id
_entity.type
_entity.pdbx_description
1 polymer ?
#
loop_
_entity_poly.entity_id
_entity_poly.type
_entity_poly.pdbx_seq_one_letter_code
_entity_poly.pdbx_strand_id
1 'polypeptide(L)'
;VTGDPIRLLLADDHPVVRAGLRAVLETEPGLVVVAEAATAEDAVARAAGGDVDVVLMDLRFGAGMSGVEATAAITARPDGPRVLVVTTYDTDADTLPAIEAGATGYLLKDAAPEELAAAVRTAAAGRTALAPAVADRLVNRLRTPDTALTRRETEVLGLVADGLSNQAIGRRLHLTEGTVKSHLSRIYTKLRVQSRTAAVAAAVDLGVIRR
;
A
#
# COMPACT_ATOMS: atom_id res chain seq x y z
N VAL A 1 20.86 -14.34 -24.52
CA VAL A 1 21.21 -13.03 -23.95
C VAL A 1 21.39 -13.27 -22.44
N THR A 2 22.62 -13.53 -22.01
CA THR A 2 23.01 -13.73 -20.62
C THR A 2 23.34 -12.37 -20.01
N GLY A 3 22.32 -11.64 -19.57
CA GLY A 3 22.51 -10.56 -18.61
C GLY A 3 22.65 -11.16 -17.22
N ASP A 4 23.23 -10.41 -16.26
CA ASP A 4 23.27 -10.80 -14.86
C ASP A 4 21.84 -11.06 -14.35
N PRO A 5 21.65 -12.07 -13.48
CA PRO A 5 20.33 -12.39 -12.94
C PRO A 5 19.82 -11.23 -12.07
N ILE A 6 18.52 -10.96 -12.13
CA ILE A 6 17.85 -10.00 -11.25
C ILE A 6 17.77 -10.58 -9.84
N ARG A 7 18.38 -9.92 -8.88
CA ARG A 7 18.48 -10.35 -7.47
C ARG A 7 17.29 -9.84 -6.67
N LEU A 8 16.56 -10.76 -6.07
CA LEU A 8 15.28 -10.50 -5.41
C LEU A 8 15.38 -10.64 -3.90
N LEU A 9 14.74 -9.73 -3.19
CA LEU A 9 14.44 -9.85 -1.76
C LEU A 9 12.92 -10.06 -1.61
N LEU A 10 12.52 -11.12 -0.91
CA LEU A 10 11.12 -11.38 -0.54
C LEU A 10 10.84 -10.85 0.87
N ALA A 11 9.93 -9.92 1.03
CA ALA A 11 9.55 -9.31 2.29
C ALA A 11 8.06 -9.56 2.58
N ASP A 12 7.77 -10.53 3.45
CA ASP A 12 6.41 -10.94 3.83
C ASP A 12 6.48 -11.64 5.19
N ASP A 13 5.53 -11.43 6.09
CA ASP A 13 5.53 -12.08 7.41
C ASP A 13 4.97 -13.51 7.38
N HIS A 14 4.33 -13.93 6.27
CA HIS A 14 3.77 -15.27 6.11
C HIS A 14 4.78 -16.25 5.47
N PRO A 15 5.33 -17.23 6.22
CA PRO A 15 6.35 -18.15 5.67
C PRO A 15 5.88 -18.95 4.45
N VAL A 16 4.60 -19.34 4.42
CA VAL A 16 4.03 -20.12 3.30
C VAL A 16 3.99 -19.30 2.02
N VAL A 17 3.65 -18.00 2.14
CA VAL A 17 3.61 -17.08 1.00
C VAL A 17 5.02 -16.87 0.46
N ARG A 18 6.01 -16.60 1.34
CA ARG A 18 7.41 -16.46 0.90
C ARG A 18 7.93 -17.71 0.18
N ALA A 19 7.65 -18.90 0.75
CA ALA A 19 8.04 -20.16 0.11
C ALA A 19 7.37 -20.36 -1.27
N GLY A 20 6.10 -19.99 -1.39
CA GLY A 20 5.37 -20.03 -2.67
C GLY A 20 5.94 -19.06 -3.70
N LEU A 21 6.17 -17.80 -3.33
CA LEU A 21 6.80 -16.80 -4.19
C LEU A 21 8.20 -17.22 -4.64
N ARG A 22 9.03 -17.73 -3.72
CA ARG A 22 10.35 -18.28 -4.05
C ARG A 22 10.24 -19.39 -5.09
N ALA A 23 9.40 -20.39 -4.85
CA ALA A 23 9.23 -21.54 -5.74
C ALA A 23 8.82 -21.10 -7.16
N VAL A 24 7.91 -20.12 -7.27
CA VAL A 24 7.47 -19.57 -8.56
C VAL A 24 8.62 -18.80 -9.24
N LEU A 25 9.27 -17.89 -8.53
CA LEU A 25 10.28 -17.00 -9.13
C LEU A 25 11.55 -17.72 -9.53
N GLU A 26 11.96 -18.77 -8.80
CA GLU A 26 13.13 -19.59 -9.11
C GLU A 26 12.94 -20.50 -10.34
N THR A 27 11.70 -20.72 -10.81
CA THR A 27 11.45 -21.38 -12.11
C THR A 27 11.68 -20.44 -13.30
N GLU A 28 11.73 -19.14 -13.07
CA GLU A 28 11.84 -18.14 -14.12
C GLU A 28 13.30 -17.82 -14.47
N PRO A 29 13.71 -18.00 -15.73
CA PRO A 29 15.09 -17.73 -16.14
C PRO A 29 15.52 -16.29 -15.85
N GLY A 30 16.68 -16.12 -15.25
CA GLY A 30 17.28 -14.81 -14.95
C GLY A 30 16.69 -14.12 -13.71
N LEU A 31 15.89 -14.79 -12.89
CA LEU A 31 15.48 -14.33 -11.56
C LEU A 31 16.14 -15.19 -10.48
N VAL A 32 16.61 -14.57 -9.41
CA VAL A 32 17.21 -15.27 -8.27
C VAL A 32 16.79 -14.63 -6.95
N VAL A 33 16.26 -15.41 -6.02
CA VAL A 33 15.93 -14.93 -4.68
C VAL A 33 17.18 -15.02 -3.81
N VAL A 34 17.80 -13.88 -3.53
CA VAL A 34 19.04 -13.77 -2.74
C VAL A 34 18.78 -13.60 -1.24
N ALA A 35 17.61 -13.09 -0.85
CA ALA A 35 17.28 -12.87 0.54
C ALA A 35 15.76 -12.97 0.81
N GLU A 36 15.42 -13.22 2.07
CA GLU A 36 14.06 -13.17 2.60
C GLU A 36 14.02 -12.36 3.90
N ALA A 37 12.94 -11.64 4.12
CA ALA A 37 12.69 -10.88 5.33
C ALA A 37 11.27 -11.20 5.86
N ALA A 38 11.16 -11.48 7.15
CA ALA A 38 9.88 -11.72 7.82
C ALA A 38 9.31 -10.47 8.49
N THR A 39 10.07 -9.36 8.52
CA THR A 39 9.65 -8.06 9.03
C THR A 39 10.04 -6.96 8.07
N ALA A 40 9.34 -5.84 8.12
CA ALA A 40 9.61 -4.68 7.31
C ALA A 40 10.99 -4.07 7.63
N GLU A 41 11.39 -4.07 8.91
CA GLU A 41 12.69 -3.58 9.38
C GLU A 41 13.84 -4.42 8.81
N ASP A 42 13.71 -5.77 8.80
CA ASP A 42 14.71 -6.67 8.21
C ASP A 42 14.79 -6.45 6.69
N ALA A 43 13.66 -6.21 6.02
CA ALA A 43 13.64 -5.88 4.60
C ALA A 43 14.43 -4.59 4.29
N VAL A 44 14.23 -3.52 5.08
CA VAL A 44 14.99 -2.26 4.95
C VAL A 44 16.49 -2.50 5.17
N ALA A 45 16.86 -3.27 6.19
CA ALA A 45 18.24 -3.57 6.51
C ALA A 45 18.94 -4.36 5.37
N ARG A 46 18.27 -5.38 4.81
CA ARG A 46 18.81 -6.19 3.69
C ARG A 46 18.88 -5.39 2.39
N ALA A 47 17.86 -4.58 2.10
CA ALA A 47 17.85 -3.70 0.93
C ALA A 47 19.02 -2.68 0.95
N ALA A 48 19.57 -2.39 2.13
CA ALA A 48 20.72 -1.50 2.29
C ALA A 48 22.06 -2.14 1.89
N GLY A 49 22.13 -3.47 1.76
CA GLY A 49 23.37 -4.21 1.49
C GLY A 49 23.92 -4.05 0.06
N GLY A 50 23.12 -3.59 -0.90
CA GLY A 50 23.54 -3.33 -2.29
C GLY A 50 23.60 -4.59 -3.19
N ASP A 51 23.12 -5.73 -2.72
CA ASP A 51 23.08 -7.01 -3.42
C ASP A 51 21.67 -7.40 -3.90
N VAL A 52 20.71 -6.48 -3.81
CA VAL A 52 19.31 -6.63 -4.21
C VAL A 52 18.97 -5.64 -5.31
N ASP A 53 18.29 -6.09 -6.35
CA ASP A 53 17.82 -5.25 -7.46
C ASP A 53 16.32 -4.89 -7.30
N VAL A 54 15.51 -5.87 -6.84
CA VAL A 54 14.07 -5.68 -6.61
C VAL A 54 13.65 -6.29 -5.28
N VAL A 55 12.88 -5.55 -4.51
CA VAL A 55 12.21 -6.02 -3.29
C VAL A 55 10.75 -6.31 -3.64
N LEU A 56 10.29 -7.54 -3.41
CA LEU A 56 8.88 -7.87 -3.38
C LEU A 56 8.37 -7.61 -1.96
N MET A 57 7.55 -6.59 -1.78
CA MET A 57 7.16 -6.06 -0.47
C MET A 57 5.69 -6.31 -0.19
N ASP A 58 5.38 -7.05 0.88
CA ASP A 58 4.02 -7.01 1.43
C ASP A 58 3.76 -5.67 2.13
N LEU A 59 2.52 -5.24 2.13
CA LEU A 59 2.11 -4.02 2.84
C LEU A 59 1.83 -4.25 4.32
N ARG A 60 1.46 -5.47 4.69
CA ARG A 60 1.02 -5.80 6.05
C ARG A 60 1.98 -6.76 6.71
N PHE A 61 2.63 -6.25 7.74
CA PHE A 61 3.41 -7.02 8.70
C PHE A 61 2.68 -6.99 10.06
N GLY A 62 2.84 -8.04 10.86
CA GLY A 62 2.09 -8.22 12.10
C GLY A 62 2.25 -7.06 13.09
N ALA A 63 3.47 -6.71 13.48
CA ALA A 63 3.78 -5.61 14.40
C ALA A 63 5.02 -4.87 13.94
N GLY A 64 5.17 -3.59 14.31
CA GLY A 64 6.32 -2.76 13.94
C GLY A 64 6.04 -1.91 12.70
N MET A 65 7.07 -1.75 11.86
CA MET A 65 7.02 -0.97 10.63
C MET A 65 6.06 -1.60 9.61
N SER A 66 5.28 -0.80 8.92
CA SER A 66 4.45 -1.23 7.79
C SER A 66 5.25 -1.36 6.50
N GLY A 67 4.74 -2.11 5.52
CA GLY A 67 5.37 -2.21 4.20
C GLY A 67 5.41 -0.88 3.45
N VAL A 68 4.47 0.03 3.72
CA VAL A 68 4.49 1.41 3.16
C VAL A 68 5.66 2.21 3.72
N GLU A 69 5.88 2.17 5.04
CA GLU A 69 7.01 2.85 5.68
C GLU A 69 8.34 2.25 5.23
N ALA A 70 8.43 0.93 5.11
CA ALA A 70 9.62 0.25 4.56
C ALA A 70 9.87 0.65 3.11
N THR A 71 8.83 0.71 2.28
CA THR A 71 8.92 1.19 0.90
C THR A 71 9.50 2.60 0.85
N ALA A 72 8.97 3.54 1.64
CA ALA A 72 9.49 4.90 1.72
C ALA A 72 10.97 4.95 2.15
N ALA A 73 11.35 4.13 3.15
CA ALA A 73 12.74 4.08 3.62
C ALA A 73 13.72 3.52 2.57
N ILE A 74 13.31 2.52 1.78
CA ILE A 74 14.11 1.93 0.72
C ILE A 74 14.25 2.88 -0.46
N THR A 75 13.13 3.45 -0.92
CA THR A 75 13.09 4.33 -2.12
C THR A 75 13.70 5.71 -1.88
N ALA A 76 13.82 6.16 -0.63
CA ALA A 76 14.54 7.39 -0.27
C ALA A 76 16.04 7.34 -0.64
N ARG A 77 16.59 6.16 -0.88
CA ARG A 77 17.99 5.97 -1.29
C ARG A 77 18.10 6.05 -2.82
N PRO A 78 18.90 6.95 -3.39
CA PRO A 78 19.01 7.11 -4.85
C PRO A 78 19.41 5.82 -5.58
N ASP A 79 20.32 5.03 -4.98
CA ASP A 79 20.84 3.78 -5.52
C ASP A 79 20.19 2.55 -4.86
N GLY A 80 19.04 2.71 -4.23
CA GLY A 80 18.30 1.63 -3.59
C GLY A 80 17.63 0.71 -4.62
N PRO A 81 17.30 -0.54 -4.21
CA PRO A 81 16.55 -1.46 -5.06
C PRO A 81 15.16 -0.91 -5.39
N ARG A 82 14.57 -1.38 -6.48
CA ARG A 82 13.18 -1.08 -6.84
C ARG A 82 12.24 -1.84 -5.91
N VAL A 83 11.11 -1.23 -5.55
CA VAL A 83 10.12 -1.89 -4.70
C VAL A 83 8.88 -2.23 -5.55
N LEU A 84 8.59 -3.53 -5.66
CA LEU A 84 7.37 -4.08 -6.23
C LEU A 84 6.48 -4.55 -5.08
N VAL A 85 5.35 -3.89 -4.87
CA VAL A 85 4.39 -4.29 -3.85
C VAL A 85 3.64 -5.54 -4.31
N VAL A 86 3.54 -6.55 -3.43
CA VAL A 86 2.81 -7.80 -3.67
C VAL A 86 1.95 -8.09 -2.44
N THR A 87 0.65 -7.89 -2.54
CA THR A 87 -0.26 -7.94 -1.38
C THR A 87 -1.56 -8.67 -1.68
N THR A 88 -2.25 -9.14 -0.65
CA THR A 88 -3.60 -9.72 -0.78
C THR A 88 -4.71 -8.66 -0.83
N TYR A 89 -4.40 -7.41 -0.52
CA TYR A 89 -5.39 -6.35 -0.37
C TYR A 89 -5.39 -5.43 -1.58
N ASP A 90 -6.60 -5.24 -2.12
CA ASP A 90 -6.88 -4.40 -3.27
C ASP A 90 -7.78 -3.23 -2.85
N THR A 91 -7.33 -2.42 -1.89
CA THR A 91 -8.06 -1.24 -1.45
C THR A 91 -7.30 0.05 -1.75
N ASP A 92 -8.04 1.13 -2.05
CA ASP A 92 -7.44 2.45 -2.28
C ASP A 92 -6.62 2.95 -1.07
N ALA A 93 -7.01 2.51 0.13
CA ALA A 93 -6.32 2.84 1.37
C ALA A 93 -4.91 2.23 1.48
N ASP A 94 -4.66 1.14 0.79
CA ASP A 94 -3.38 0.44 0.81
C ASP A 94 -2.54 0.78 -0.44
N THR A 95 -3.18 0.89 -1.61
CA THR A 95 -2.50 1.09 -2.90
C THR A 95 -1.85 2.46 -3.04
N LEU A 96 -2.60 3.54 -2.75
CA LEU A 96 -2.12 4.91 -2.95
C LEU A 96 -0.92 5.25 -2.07
N PRO A 97 -0.94 4.98 -0.74
CA PRO A 97 0.22 5.24 0.10
C PRO A 97 1.49 4.51 -0.35
N ALA A 98 1.36 3.29 -0.90
CA ALA A 98 2.50 2.53 -1.39
C ALA A 98 3.13 3.18 -2.62
N ILE A 99 2.32 3.70 -3.55
CA ILE A 99 2.81 4.40 -4.73
C ILE A 99 3.40 5.77 -4.36
N GLU A 100 2.76 6.51 -3.47
CA GLU A 100 3.28 7.78 -2.93
C GLU A 100 4.61 7.58 -2.19
N ALA A 101 4.81 6.41 -1.56
CA ALA A 101 6.07 5.99 -0.96
C ALA A 101 7.16 5.61 -1.99
N GLY A 102 6.86 5.65 -3.29
CA GLY A 102 7.82 5.40 -4.37
C GLY A 102 7.87 3.96 -4.87
N ALA A 103 6.84 3.12 -4.59
CA ALA A 103 6.77 1.78 -5.18
C ALA A 103 6.79 1.86 -6.71
N THR A 104 7.65 1.05 -7.34
CA THR A 104 7.79 0.98 -8.79
C THR A 104 6.66 0.16 -9.43
N GLY A 105 5.98 -0.68 -8.64
CA GLY A 105 4.85 -1.47 -9.12
C GLY A 105 3.98 -2.00 -7.99
N TYR A 106 2.83 -2.55 -8.40
CA TYR A 106 1.83 -3.08 -7.48
C TYR A 106 1.12 -4.28 -8.12
N LEU A 107 1.11 -5.41 -7.40
CA LEU A 107 0.45 -6.65 -7.81
C LEU A 107 -0.33 -7.25 -6.65
N LEU A 108 -1.32 -8.05 -6.98
CA LEU A 108 -1.99 -8.91 -6.01
C LEU A 108 -1.25 -10.25 -5.88
N LYS A 109 -1.31 -10.88 -4.71
CA LYS A 109 -0.68 -12.18 -4.44
C LYS A 109 -1.32 -13.36 -5.20
N ASP A 110 -2.49 -13.15 -5.81
CA ASP A 110 -3.18 -14.09 -6.69
C ASP A 110 -2.87 -13.89 -8.18
N ALA A 111 -1.96 -12.97 -8.52
CA ALA A 111 -1.47 -12.78 -9.87
C ALA A 111 -0.85 -14.07 -10.42
N ALA A 112 -1.01 -14.31 -11.73
CA ALA A 112 -0.43 -15.46 -12.40
C ALA A 112 1.13 -15.41 -12.31
N PRO A 113 1.81 -16.59 -12.25
CA PRO A 113 3.27 -16.64 -12.20
C PRO A 113 3.97 -15.82 -13.28
N GLU A 114 3.45 -15.87 -14.49
CA GLU A 114 3.99 -15.14 -15.66
C GLU A 114 3.84 -13.63 -15.50
N GLU A 115 2.74 -13.19 -14.89
CA GLU A 115 2.47 -11.76 -14.60
C GLU A 115 3.42 -11.25 -13.52
N LEU A 116 3.64 -12.04 -12.46
CA LEU A 116 4.59 -11.71 -11.39
C LEU A 116 6.01 -11.57 -11.97
N ALA A 117 6.47 -12.53 -12.77
CA ALA A 117 7.80 -12.49 -13.38
C ALA A 117 7.96 -11.30 -14.34
N ALA A 118 6.93 -11.00 -15.14
CA ALA A 118 6.93 -9.84 -16.04
C ALA A 118 7.00 -8.52 -15.27
N ALA A 119 6.28 -8.41 -14.15
CA ALA A 119 6.30 -7.24 -13.29
C ALA A 119 7.67 -7.04 -12.62
N VAL A 120 8.30 -8.11 -12.15
CA VAL A 120 9.67 -8.06 -11.60
C VAL A 120 10.65 -7.53 -12.64
N ARG A 121 10.64 -8.06 -13.87
CA ARG A 121 11.51 -7.59 -14.96
C ARG A 121 11.24 -6.13 -15.35
N THR A 122 9.98 -5.73 -15.32
CA THR A 122 9.56 -4.34 -15.58
C THR A 122 10.07 -3.40 -14.50
N ALA A 123 9.93 -3.79 -13.23
CA ALA A 123 10.43 -3.03 -12.09
C ALA A 123 11.96 -2.91 -12.09
N ALA A 124 12.68 -4.02 -12.34
CA ALA A 124 14.14 -4.02 -12.45
C ALA A 124 14.65 -3.08 -13.54
N ALA A 125 13.91 -2.95 -14.65
CA ALA A 125 14.21 -1.98 -15.72
C ALA A 125 13.86 -0.53 -15.35
N GLY A 126 13.44 -0.25 -14.12
CA GLY A 126 13.03 1.09 -13.66
C GLY A 126 11.71 1.58 -14.26
N ARG A 127 10.93 0.69 -14.87
CA ARG A 127 9.62 1.02 -15.45
C ARG A 127 8.49 0.66 -14.47
N THR A 128 7.39 1.37 -14.57
CA THR A 128 6.23 1.13 -13.71
C THR A 128 5.51 -0.16 -14.09
N ALA A 129 5.31 -1.05 -13.10
CA ALA A 129 4.60 -2.31 -13.22
C ALA A 129 3.29 -2.24 -12.41
N LEU A 130 2.22 -1.77 -13.03
CA LEU A 130 0.90 -1.66 -12.39
C LEU A 130 -0.08 -2.60 -13.11
N ALA A 131 -0.82 -3.39 -12.33
CA ALA A 131 -1.99 -4.07 -12.86
C ALA A 131 -3.00 -3.05 -13.40
N PRO A 132 -3.75 -3.35 -14.49
CA PRO A 132 -4.69 -2.41 -15.10
C PRO A 132 -5.67 -1.80 -14.09
N ALA A 133 -6.22 -2.60 -13.18
CA ALA A 133 -7.13 -2.13 -12.15
C ALA A 133 -6.50 -1.09 -11.20
N VAL A 134 -5.20 -1.20 -10.92
CA VAL A 134 -4.44 -0.25 -10.10
C VAL A 134 -4.18 1.04 -10.88
N ALA A 135 -3.84 0.92 -12.16
CA ALA A 135 -3.63 2.06 -13.04
C ALA A 135 -4.92 2.89 -13.19
N ASP A 136 -6.08 2.25 -13.40
CA ASP A 136 -7.39 2.91 -13.47
C ASP A 136 -7.73 3.68 -12.18
N ARG A 137 -7.42 3.11 -11.02
CA ARG A 137 -7.61 3.79 -9.73
C ARG A 137 -6.76 5.02 -9.59
N LEU A 138 -5.48 4.95 -9.97
CA LEU A 138 -4.59 6.12 -9.96
C LEU A 138 -5.11 7.22 -10.87
N VAL A 139 -5.53 6.88 -12.09
CA VAL A 139 -6.12 7.84 -13.04
C VAL A 139 -7.39 8.46 -12.47
N ASN A 140 -8.27 7.65 -11.86
CA ASN A 140 -9.48 8.15 -11.23
C ASN A 140 -9.17 9.06 -10.03
N ARG A 141 -8.14 8.75 -9.24
CA ARG A 141 -7.67 9.60 -8.15
C ARG A 141 -7.14 10.95 -8.66
N LEU A 142 -6.35 10.94 -9.74
CA LEU A 142 -5.85 12.17 -10.37
C LEU A 142 -6.98 13.04 -10.92
N ARG A 143 -8.08 12.43 -11.35
CA ARG A 143 -9.27 13.12 -11.86
C ARG A 143 -10.20 13.60 -10.73
N THR A 144 -10.15 12.96 -9.56
CA THR A 144 -10.98 13.33 -8.42
C THR A 144 -10.17 14.26 -7.52
N PRO A 145 -10.64 15.48 -7.25
CA PRO A 145 -9.95 16.38 -6.33
C PRO A 145 -9.69 15.69 -5.00
N ASP A 146 -8.56 15.96 -4.38
CA ASP A 146 -8.16 15.40 -3.06
C ASP A 146 -9.15 15.74 -1.91
N THR A 147 -10.19 16.49 -2.24
CA THR A 147 -11.29 16.90 -1.36
C THR A 147 -12.41 15.86 -1.24
N ALA A 148 -12.49 14.84 -2.12
CA ALA A 148 -13.55 13.84 -2.04
C ALA A 148 -13.29 12.85 -0.90
N LEU A 149 -14.32 12.64 -0.06
CA LEU A 149 -14.28 11.65 1.00
C LEU A 149 -14.34 10.23 0.42
N THR A 150 -13.51 9.33 0.94
CA THR A 150 -13.61 7.90 0.63
C THR A 150 -14.89 7.32 1.22
N ARG A 151 -15.34 6.17 0.72
CA ARG A 151 -16.50 5.45 1.28
C ARG A 151 -16.38 5.28 2.80
N ARG A 152 -15.19 4.90 3.31
CA ARG A 152 -14.96 4.71 4.74
C ARG A 152 -15.01 6.02 5.53
N GLU A 153 -14.48 7.08 4.99
CA GLU A 153 -14.57 8.41 5.59
C GLU A 153 -16.02 8.91 5.63
N THR A 154 -16.81 8.64 4.58
CA THR A 154 -18.23 8.94 4.54
C THR A 154 -19.01 8.14 5.60
N GLU A 155 -18.71 6.84 5.76
CA GLU A 155 -19.31 6.00 6.81
C GLU A 155 -18.98 6.54 8.22
N VAL A 156 -17.70 6.87 8.47
CA VAL A 156 -17.29 7.48 9.75
C VAL A 156 -17.99 8.79 9.99
N LEU A 157 -18.04 9.66 8.97
CA LEU A 157 -18.66 10.98 9.08
C LEU A 157 -20.18 10.90 9.28
N GLY A 158 -20.86 9.91 8.67
CA GLY A 158 -22.27 9.63 8.92
C GLY A 158 -22.53 9.30 10.39
N LEU A 159 -21.73 8.41 10.99
CA LEU A 159 -21.85 8.08 12.41
C LEU A 159 -21.46 9.25 13.34
N VAL A 160 -20.60 10.14 12.88
CA VAL A 160 -20.31 11.41 13.56
C VAL A 160 -21.55 12.31 13.57
N ALA A 161 -22.25 12.39 12.44
CA ALA A 161 -23.49 13.17 12.30
C ALA A 161 -24.62 12.59 13.17
N ASP A 162 -24.64 11.27 13.37
CA ASP A 162 -25.55 10.58 14.29
C ASP A 162 -25.17 10.80 15.78
N GLY A 163 -24.12 11.56 16.07
CA GLY A 163 -23.70 11.90 17.43
C GLY A 163 -22.86 10.84 18.15
N LEU A 164 -22.41 9.79 17.49
CA LEU A 164 -21.64 8.72 18.12
C LEU A 164 -20.24 9.21 18.56
N SER A 165 -19.74 8.76 19.71
CA SER A 165 -18.34 8.98 20.12
C SER A 165 -17.37 8.17 19.27
N ASN A 166 -16.07 8.54 19.25
CA ASN A 166 -15.06 7.79 18.51
C ASN A 166 -14.97 6.33 18.95
N GLN A 167 -15.13 6.06 20.24
CA GLN A 167 -15.19 4.72 20.79
C GLN A 167 -16.41 3.93 20.28
N ALA A 168 -17.59 4.57 20.22
CA ALA A 168 -18.81 3.95 19.70
C ALA A 168 -18.70 3.66 18.18
N ILE A 169 -18.13 4.61 17.43
CA ILE A 169 -17.81 4.43 16.00
C ILE A 169 -16.84 3.25 15.82
N GLY A 170 -15.77 3.19 16.62
CA GLY A 170 -14.82 2.10 16.58
C GLY A 170 -15.48 0.74 16.77
N ARG A 171 -16.33 0.60 17.81
CA ARG A 171 -17.09 -0.65 18.03
C ARG A 171 -17.98 -1.02 16.87
N ARG A 172 -18.72 -0.05 16.31
CA ARG A 172 -19.67 -0.28 15.21
C ARG A 172 -18.98 -0.67 13.89
N LEU A 173 -17.80 -0.14 13.66
CA LEU A 173 -17.04 -0.33 12.41
C LEU A 173 -15.90 -1.35 12.56
N HIS A 174 -15.76 -2.00 13.73
CA HIS A 174 -14.65 -2.91 14.06
C HIS A 174 -13.27 -2.26 13.89
N LEU A 175 -13.14 -1.00 14.36
CA LEU A 175 -11.91 -0.22 14.33
C LEU A 175 -11.45 0.14 15.76
N THR A 176 -10.15 0.43 15.92
CA THR A 176 -9.66 1.05 17.15
C THR A 176 -10.07 2.54 17.22
N GLU A 177 -10.13 3.10 18.41
CA GLU A 177 -10.38 4.54 18.58
C GLU A 177 -9.32 5.40 17.88
N GLY A 178 -8.06 4.95 17.88
CA GLY A 178 -6.95 5.60 17.17
C GLY A 178 -7.18 5.64 15.67
N THR A 179 -7.67 4.54 15.08
CA THR A 179 -8.01 4.46 13.66
C THR A 179 -9.15 5.43 13.30
N VAL A 180 -10.18 5.54 14.17
CA VAL A 180 -11.26 6.50 13.97
C VAL A 180 -10.75 7.95 14.02
N LYS A 181 -9.84 8.28 14.97
CA LYS A 181 -9.19 9.59 15.03
C LYS A 181 -8.40 9.90 13.74
N SER A 182 -7.68 8.93 13.21
CA SER A 182 -6.95 9.08 11.93
C SER A 182 -7.89 9.36 10.76
N HIS A 183 -9.03 8.66 10.65
CA HIS A 183 -10.04 8.96 9.65
C HIS A 183 -10.60 10.39 9.81
N LEU A 184 -10.91 10.80 11.02
CA LEU A 184 -11.43 12.16 11.29
C LEU A 184 -10.41 13.24 10.92
N SER A 185 -9.13 13.05 11.21
CA SER A 185 -8.08 13.98 10.80
C SER A 185 -8.04 14.15 9.28
N ARG A 186 -8.10 13.05 8.52
CA ARG A 186 -8.15 13.09 7.05
C ARG A 186 -9.42 13.77 6.53
N ILE A 187 -10.58 13.49 7.13
CA ILE A 187 -11.85 14.14 6.80
C ILE A 187 -11.75 15.66 7.01
N TYR A 188 -11.17 16.10 8.13
CA TYR A 188 -11.03 17.52 8.42
C TYR A 188 -10.12 18.21 7.40
N THR A 189 -9.02 17.58 7.03
CA THR A 189 -8.12 18.09 5.98
C THR A 189 -8.84 18.20 4.63
N LYS A 190 -9.56 17.15 4.21
CA LYS A 190 -10.26 17.11 2.93
C LYS A 190 -11.40 18.12 2.84
N LEU A 191 -12.17 18.30 3.92
CA LEU A 191 -13.26 19.27 4.01
C LEU A 191 -12.77 20.69 4.37
N ARG A 192 -11.46 20.86 4.63
CA ARG A 192 -10.84 22.13 5.05
C ARG A 192 -11.49 22.73 6.30
N VAL A 193 -11.81 21.88 7.27
CA VAL A 193 -12.44 22.26 8.55
C VAL A 193 -11.56 21.89 9.73
N GLN A 194 -11.78 22.49 10.90
CA GLN A 194 -10.95 22.26 12.10
C GLN A 194 -11.72 21.65 13.26
N SER A 195 -13.02 21.36 13.09
CA SER A 195 -13.82 20.82 14.18
C SER A 195 -14.81 19.76 13.68
N ARG A 196 -15.22 18.91 14.63
CA ARG A 196 -16.20 17.85 14.40
C ARG A 196 -17.54 18.37 13.88
N THR A 197 -18.03 19.46 14.46
CA THR A 197 -19.30 20.11 14.07
C THR A 197 -19.19 20.75 12.70
N ALA A 198 -18.08 21.42 12.40
CA ALA A 198 -17.83 22.00 11.09
C ALA A 198 -17.72 20.93 10.00
N ALA A 199 -17.17 19.74 10.30
CA ALA A 199 -17.11 18.64 9.34
C ALA A 199 -18.50 18.11 8.99
N VAL A 200 -19.40 17.98 9.97
CA VAL A 200 -20.79 17.56 9.73
C VAL A 200 -21.54 18.61 8.90
N ALA A 201 -21.41 19.90 9.24
CA ALA A 201 -22.04 20.99 8.48
C ALA A 201 -21.58 20.99 7.02
N ALA A 202 -20.27 20.97 6.79
CA ALA A 202 -19.70 20.94 5.43
C ALA A 202 -20.16 19.71 4.63
N ALA A 203 -20.28 18.55 5.27
CA ALA A 203 -20.72 17.34 4.59
C ALA A 203 -22.20 17.36 4.20
N VAL A 204 -23.05 18.02 4.98
CA VAL A 204 -24.46 18.26 4.64
C VAL A 204 -24.56 19.24 3.47
N ASP A 205 -23.82 20.37 3.52
CA ASP A 205 -23.80 21.39 2.47
C ASP A 205 -23.32 20.84 1.13
N LEU A 206 -22.34 19.91 1.16
CA LEU A 206 -21.81 19.22 -0.02
C LEU A 206 -22.67 18.02 -0.48
N GLY A 207 -23.75 17.70 0.22
CA GLY A 207 -24.63 16.57 -0.10
C GLY A 207 -24.00 15.19 0.12
N VAL A 208 -22.89 15.11 0.84
CA VAL A 208 -22.17 13.86 1.16
C VAL A 208 -22.95 13.01 2.17
N ILE A 209 -23.62 13.65 3.10
CA ILE A 209 -24.53 13.02 4.06
C ILE A 209 -25.90 13.72 4.03
N ARG A 210 -26.97 12.94 4.20
CA ARG A 210 -28.33 13.46 4.34
C ARG A 210 -28.70 13.49 5.82
N ARG A 211 -29.32 14.57 6.26
CA ARG A 211 -30.00 14.65 7.55
C ARG A 211 -31.46 14.27 7.41
#